data_5faea2dc8f49af20069aa1fb7e9aae3e
#
_entry.id   5faea2dc8f49af20069aa1fb7e9aae3e
#
_cell.length_a   1.000
_cell.length_b   1.000
_cell.length_c   1.000
_cell.angle_alpha   90.00
_cell.angle_beta   90.00
_cell.angle_gamma   90.00
#
_symmetry.space_group_name_H-M   'P 1'
#
loop_
_entity.id
_entity.type
_entity.pdbx_description
1 polymer ?
#
loop_
_entity_poly.entity_id
_entity_poly.type
_entity_poly.pdbx_seq_one_letter_code
_entity_poly.pdbx_strand_id
1 'polypeptide(L)'
;MTTDTLHVQDIPLISVALCVHDGARFLHEQLDSVLAQRDVAIEVVALDDVSHDASPALLHEYAVRDPRVRCFRNDTNLGPSRSFERAMSLTRGAFIAPCDQDDVWEPDKLAKLLAAIDSVDLAYCDSAYIDESGVPTGTKVSDDIEMLSGHEPLTFLFANSVSGHAALLRRELFEAARPFPAEAFHDWWLALCAAATGGIVYVPEPLVRFRRHAETVSTLGRDRKGRRPPTRNRAWLAQRRAIMVAHAGSTLRGHTETKAFLQALDAARDTDRSGLLLRELWHLRHVLPGRRNSPRNVLRWWLRFGRKLRCAGKEPNEPASPFRP
;
A
#
# COMPACT_ATOMS: atom_id res chain seq x y z
N MET A 1 22.43 -40.90 -0.81
CA MET A 1 21.47 -39.98 -0.21
C MET A 1 22.27 -38.83 0.37
N THR A 2 22.51 -37.81 -0.43
CA THR A 2 23.20 -36.59 -0.03
C THR A 2 22.14 -35.65 0.53
N THR A 3 22.17 -35.49 1.85
CA THR A 3 21.41 -34.44 2.56
C THR A 3 21.99 -33.10 2.17
N ASP A 4 21.27 -32.38 1.32
CA ASP A 4 21.55 -31.01 0.96
C ASP A 4 21.32 -30.15 2.21
N THR A 5 22.37 -29.90 2.97
CA THR A 5 22.38 -28.95 4.10
C THR A 5 22.43 -27.57 3.45
N LEU A 6 21.27 -26.93 3.26
CA LEU A 6 21.20 -25.52 2.96
C LEU A 6 21.98 -24.75 4.05
N HIS A 7 23.11 -24.18 3.69
CA HIS A 7 23.90 -23.38 4.59
C HIS A 7 23.11 -22.16 5.01
N VAL A 8 23.03 -21.89 6.31
CA VAL A 8 22.41 -20.68 6.91
C VAL A 8 22.92 -19.35 6.30
N GLN A 9 24.01 -19.41 5.53
CA GLN A 9 24.61 -18.27 4.82
C GLN A 9 23.90 -17.85 3.53
N ASP A 10 22.93 -18.64 3.01
CA ASP A 10 22.28 -18.38 1.73
C ASP A 10 20.85 -17.80 1.87
N ILE A 11 20.35 -17.65 3.11
CA ILE A 11 19.02 -17.05 3.33
C ILE A 11 19.13 -15.51 3.21
N PRO A 12 18.47 -14.88 2.21
CA PRO A 12 18.56 -13.44 2.06
C PRO A 12 17.94 -12.71 3.24
N LEU A 13 18.58 -11.62 3.68
CA LEU A 13 18.05 -10.78 4.72
C LEU A 13 16.82 -10.04 4.25
N ILE A 14 15.72 -10.14 5.01
CA ILE A 14 14.51 -9.36 4.85
C ILE A 14 14.50 -8.25 5.91
N SER A 15 14.34 -7.02 5.47
CA SER A 15 14.17 -5.87 6.37
C SER A 15 12.70 -5.55 6.56
N VAL A 16 12.21 -5.61 7.78
CA VAL A 16 10.87 -5.12 8.14
C VAL A 16 10.97 -3.63 8.44
N ALA A 17 10.29 -2.81 7.63
CA ALA A 17 10.22 -1.35 7.81
C ALA A 17 8.91 -1.01 8.55
N LEU A 18 9.00 -0.89 9.87
CA LEU A 18 7.88 -0.57 10.77
C LEU A 18 7.80 0.94 10.98
N CYS A 19 6.64 1.55 10.68
CA CYS A 19 6.36 2.95 10.99
C CYS A 19 5.34 3.05 12.12
N VAL A 20 5.62 3.93 13.09
CA VAL A 20 4.82 4.10 14.31
C VAL A 20 4.48 5.57 14.53
N HIS A 21 3.20 5.84 14.82
CA HIS A 21 2.70 7.13 15.32
C HIS A 21 1.53 6.88 16.26
N ASP A 22 1.70 7.17 17.56
CA ASP A 22 0.73 6.95 18.62
C ASP A 22 0.12 5.52 18.62
N GLY A 23 1.00 4.51 18.45
CA GLY A 23 0.61 3.11 18.27
C GLY A 23 0.79 2.20 19.49
N ALA A 24 1.13 2.73 20.67
CA ALA A 24 1.53 1.96 21.86
C ALA A 24 0.56 0.81 22.21
N ARG A 25 -0.72 0.99 21.92
CA ARG A 25 -1.77 0.05 22.23
C ARG A 25 -1.60 -1.33 21.59
N PHE A 26 -1.11 -1.38 20.34
CA PHE A 26 -1.02 -2.62 19.55
C PHE A 26 0.42 -3.05 19.26
N LEU A 27 1.37 -2.17 19.57
CA LEU A 27 2.77 -2.29 19.15
C LEU A 27 3.46 -3.55 19.69
N HIS A 28 3.14 -4.01 20.91
CA HIS A 28 3.67 -5.25 21.46
C HIS A 28 3.27 -6.46 20.62
N GLU A 29 1.97 -6.60 20.33
CA GLU A 29 1.44 -7.73 19.57
C GLU A 29 2.02 -7.74 18.13
N GLN A 30 2.13 -6.57 17.51
CA GLN A 30 2.74 -6.42 16.20
C GLN A 30 4.21 -6.82 16.19
N LEU A 31 5.04 -6.25 17.09
CA LEU A 31 6.47 -6.56 17.16
C LEU A 31 6.73 -8.02 17.49
N ASP A 32 6.00 -8.60 18.44
CA ASP A 32 6.14 -10.01 18.79
C ASP A 32 5.82 -10.91 17.59
N SER A 33 4.79 -10.60 16.80
CA SER A 33 4.44 -11.36 15.60
C SER A 33 5.49 -11.25 14.48
N VAL A 34 6.13 -10.08 14.34
CA VAL A 34 7.24 -9.86 13.41
C VAL A 34 8.48 -10.64 13.85
N LEU A 35 8.86 -10.58 15.13
CA LEU A 35 10.02 -11.27 15.67
C LEU A 35 9.87 -12.79 15.70
N ALA A 36 8.62 -13.29 15.64
CA ALA A 36 8.27 -14.71 15.57
C ALA A 36 8.29 -15.28 14.13
N GLN A 37 8.67 -14.53 13.11
CA GLN A 37 8.76 -15.03 11.74
C GLN A 37 9.78 -16.18 11.65
N ARG A 38 9.43 -17.23 10.87
CA ARG A 38 10.17 -18.48 10.76
C ARG A 38 10.83 -18.63 9.39
N ASP A 39 11.89 -19.41 9.35
CA ASP A 39 12.58 -19.83 8.12
C ASP A 39 13.10 -18.65 7.26
N VAL A 40 13.35 -17.50 7.90
CA VAL A 40 13.88 -16.28 7.26
C VAL A 40 14.89 -15.58 8.18
N ALA A 41 15.83 -14.86 7.58
CA ALA A 41 16.68 -13.92 8.29
C ALA A 41 16.03 -12.53 8.25
N ILE A 42 15.82 -11.90 9.41
CA ILE A 42 15.17 -10.57 9.49
C ILE A 42 15.99 -9.56 10.26
N GLU A 43 15.89 -8.28 9.86
CA GLU A 43 16.08 -7.11 10.72
C GLU A 43 14.77 -6.33 10.80
N VAL A 44 14.56 -5.57 11.86
CA VAL A 44 13.44 -4.64 12.03
C VAL A 44 13.99 -3.22 12.15
N VAL A 45 13.59 -2.36 11.22
CA VAL A 45 13.82 -0.92 11.28
C VAL A 45 12.53 -0.27 11.72
N ALA A 46 12.46 0.12 13.00
CA ALA A 46 11.30 0.78 13.59
C ALA A 46 11.52 2.29 13.60
N LEU A 47 10.65 3.03 12.90
CA LEU A 47 10.69 4.49 12.81
C LEU A 47 9.49 5.09 13.53
N ASP A 48 9.75 5.84 14.59
CA ASP A 48 8.76 6.67 15.29
C ASP A 48 8.57 8.01 14.58
N ASP A 49 7.34 8.30 14.16
CA ASP A 49 6.96 9.55 13.49
C ASP A 49 6.43 10.59 14.49
N VAL A 50 7.22 10.87 15.54
CA VAL A 50 6.93 11.86 16.59
C VAL A 50 5.69 11.49 17.42
N SER A 51 5.65 10.24 17.92
CA SER A 51 4.59 9.81 18.85
C SER A 51 4.63 10.58 20.18
N HIS A 52 3.45 10.76 20.77
CA HIS A 52 3.22 11.43 22.04
C HIS A 52 2.82 10.46 23.16
N ASP A 53 2.55 9.21 22.82
CA ASP A 53 2.21 8.12 23.74
C ASP A 53 3.45 7.32 24.19
N ALA A 54 3.26 6.10 24.68
CA ALA A 54 4.34 5.23 25.14
C ALA A 54 5.12 4.55 23.99
N SER A 55 4.77 4.77 22.71
CA SER A 55 5.41 4.10 21.56
C SER A 55 6.94 4.21 21.54
N PRO A 56 7.56 5.41 21.76
CA PRO A 56 9.02 5.51 21.73
C PRO A 56 9.71 4.68 22.81
N ALA A 57 9.10 4.61 24.01
CA ALA A 57 9.64 3.82 25.12
C ALA A 57 9.58 2.31 24.82
N LEU A 58 8.45 1.85 24.26
CA LEU A 58 8.27 0.45 23.84
C LEU A 58 9.25 0.06 22.74
N LEU A 59 9.45 0.90 21.71
CA LEU A 59 10.43 0.65 20.66
C LEU A 59 11.84 0.52 21.22
N HIS A 60 12.21 1.40 22.17
CA HIS A 60 13.51 1.33 22.82
C HIS A 60 13.69 0.04 23.64
N GLU A 61 12.66 -0.41 24.37
CA GLU A 61 12.68 -1.68 25.09
C GLU A 61 12.96 -2.86 24.14
N TYR A 62 12.28 -2.92 23.00
CA TYR A 62 12.50 -3.97 22.00
C TYR A 62 13.91 -3.91 21.41
N ALA A 63 14.45 -2.73 21.13
CA ALA A 63 15.80 -2.57 20.60
C ALA A 63 16.89 -3.01 21.59
N VAL A 64 16.66 -2.84 22.90
CA VAL A 64 17.57 -3.35 23.96
C VAL A 64 17.47 -4.86 24.10
N ARG A 65 16.27 -5.43 23.97
CA ARG A 65 16.02 -6.86 24.16
C ARG A 65 16.41 -7.73 22.98
N ASP A 66 16.26 -7.21 21.75
CA ASP A 66 16.49 -8.00 20.52
C ASP A 66 17.41 -7.23 19.54
N PRO A 67 18.62 -7.76 19.25
CA PRO A 67 19.59 -7.09 18.38
C PRO A 67 19.13 -6.97 16.92
N ARG A 68 18.07 -7.66 16.52
CA ARG A 68 17.46 -7.50 15.19
C ARG A 68 16.69 -6.19 15.05
N VAL A 69 16.32 -5.54 16.17
CA VAL A 69 15.51 -4.30 16.19
C VAL A 69 16.39 -3.07 16.28
N ARG A 70 16.20 -2.16 15.33
CA ARG A 70 16.88 -0.85 15.28
C ARG A 70 15.83 0.25 15.27
N CYS A 71 15.90 1.16 16.24
CA CYS A 71 14.92 2.24 16.38
C CYS A 71 15.47 3.57 15.88
N PHE A 72 14.60 4.33 15.24
CA PHE A 72 14.86 5.68 14.75
C PHE A 72 13.64 6.56 15.07
N ARG A 73 13.85 7.88 15.09
CA ARG A 73 12.76 8.86 15.29
C ARG A 73 12.86 9.97 14.25
N ASN A 74 11.73 10.47 13.78
CA ASN A 74 11.65 11.69 12.99
C ASN A 74 11.78 12.93 13.89
N ASP A 75 12.35 14.00 13.36
CA ASP A 75 12.42 15.29 14.07
C ASP A 75 11.07 16.02 14.03
N THR A 76 10.28 15.78 12.99
CA THR A 76 8.93 16.31 12.78
C THR A 76 8.05 15.19 12.23
N ASN A 77 6.73 15.27 12.46
CA ASN A 77 5.80 14.33 11.85
C ASN A 77 5.80 14.49 10.32
N LEU A 78 6.23 13.44 9.62
CA LEU A 78 6.34 13.41 8.15
C LEU A 78 5.10 12.82 7.48
N GLY A 79 4.25 12.16 8.25
CA GLY A 79 3.12 11.38 7.77
C GLY A 79 3.53 10.03 7.16
N PRO A 80 2.57 9.12 6.94
CA PRO A 80 2.84 7.71 6.64
C PRO A 80 3.76 7.50 5.43
N SER A 81 3.46 8.09 4.26
CA SER A 81 4.24 7.84 3.04
C SER A 81 5.71 8.22 3.15
N ARG A 82 6.00 9.37 3.75
CA ARG A 82 7.36 9.84 3.95
C ARG A 82 8.09 9.06 5.03
N SER A 83 7.39 8.69 6.08
CA SER A 83 7.94 7.87 7.16
C SER A 83 8.26 6.47 6.66
N PHE A 84 7.42 5.85 5.82
CA PHE A 84 7.75 4.59 5.17
C PHE A 84 8.95 4.71 4.22
N GLU A 85 9.02 5.76 3.39
CA GLU A 85 10.19 6.00 2.52
C GLU A 85 11.48 6.10 3.34
N ARG A 86 11.46 6.86 4.46
CA ARG A 86 12.60 6.98 5.36
C ARG A 86 12.94 5.67 6.06
N ALA A 87 11.96 4.96 6.60
CA ALA A 87 12.18 3.67 7.25
C ALA A 87 12.84 2.67 6.30
N MET A 88 12.29 2.53 5.08
CA MET A 88 12.85 1.66 4.04
C MET A 88 14.28 2.08 3.65
N SER A 89 14.61 3.38 3.60
CA SER A 89 15.97 3.86 3.28
C SER A 89 17.01 3.50 4.34
N LEU A 90 16.60 3.23 5.57
CA LEU A 90 17.45 2.83 6.70
C LEU A 90 17.68 1.31 6.76
N THR A 91 16.96 0.53 5.94
CA THR A 91 17.06 -0.93 5.87
C THR A 91 18.29 -1.40 5.09
N ARG A 92 18.71 -2.68 5.27
CA ARG A 92 19.92 -3.26 4.68
C ARG A 92 19.65 -4.54 3.87
N GLY A 93 18.52 -5.21 4.09
CA GLY A 93 18.18 -6.48 3.46
C GLY A 93 17.95 -6.36 1.96
N ALA A 94 18.09 -7.45 1.24
CA ALA A 94 17.79 -7.55 -0.20
C ALA A 94 16.28 -7.42 -0.48
N PHE A 95 15.46 -7.71 0.52
CA PHE A 95 14.01 -7.56 0.47
C PHE A 95 13.54 -6.65 1.59
N ILE A 96 12.44 -5.94 1.35
CA ILE A 96 11.82 -5.01 2.30
C ILE A 96 10.35 -5.38 2.47
N ALA A 97 9.90 -5.48 3.72
CA ALA A 97 8.50 -5.69 4.09
C ALA A 97 8.02 -4.48 4.88
N PRO A 98 7.16 -3.62 4.31
CA PRO A 98 6.51 -2.56 5.07
C PRO A 98 5.62 -3.15 6.15
N CYS A 99 5.55 -2.48 7.29
CA CYS A 99 4.82 -2.96 8.46
C CYS A 99 4.06 -1.81 9.14
N ASP A 100 2.76 -1.94 9.25
CA ASP A 100 1.92 -1.05 10.06
C ASP A 100 2.06 -1.44 11.54
N GLN A 101 1.63 -0.56 12.45
CA GLN A 101 1.88 -0.69 13.90
C GLN A 101 0.88 -1.55 14.67
N ASP A 102 -0.22 -1.98 14.01
CA ASP A 102 -1.47 -2.39 14.67
C ASP A 102 -2.05 -3.73 14.17
N ASP A 103 -1.31 -4.44 13.32
CA ASP A 103 -1.68 -5.76 12.79
C ASP A 103 -1.04 -6.92 13.57
N VAL A 104 -1.27 -8.14 13.10
CA VAL A 104 -0.56 -9.34 13.57
C VAL A 104 -0.20 -10.21 12.36
N TRP A 105 1.08 -10.58 12.24
CA TRP A 105 1.55 -11.40 11.14
C TRP A 105 1.54 -12.89 11.48
N GLU A 106 1.12 -13.72 10.52
CA GLU A 106 1.26 -15.17 10.66
C GLU A 106 2.75 -15.56 10.62
N PRO A 107 3.20 -16.58 11.39
CA PRO A 107 4.62 -16.89 11.55
C PRO A 107 5.38 -17.27 10.27
N ASP A 108 4.68 -17.70 9.23
CA ASP A 108 5.22 -18.14 7.94
C ASP A 108 5.02 -17.11 6.81
N LYS A 109 4.53 -15.90 7.12
CA LYS A 109 4.24 -14.86 6.15
C LYS A 109 5.43 -14.54 5.27
N LEU A 110 6.56 -14.18 5.88
CA LEU A 110 7.73 -13.74 5.13
C LEU A 110 8.35 -14.88 4.31
N ALA A 111 8.38 -16.11 4.83
CA ALA A 111 8.86 -17.28 4.10
C ALA A 111 8.03 -17.57 2.85
N LYS A 112 6.69 -17.50 2.97
CA LYS A 112 5.77 -17.70 1.84
C LYS A 112 5.87 -16.59 0.79
N LEU A 113 5.99 -15.34 1.22
CA LEU A 113 6.18 -14.21 0.30
C LEU A 113 7.55 -14.28 -0.38
N LEU A 114 8.61 -14.66 0.34
CA LEU A 114 9.95 -14.85 -0.22
C LEU A 114 9.96 -15.96 -1.27
N ALA A 115 9.27 -17.06 -1.04
CA ALA A 115 9.12 -18.12 -2.04
C ALA A 115 8.32 -17.69 -3.27
N ALA A 116 7.35 -16.79 -3.10
CA ALA A 116 6.49 -16.33 -4.20
C ALA A 116 7.12 -15.22 -5.04
N ILE A 117 8.07 -14.42 -4.51
CA ILE A 117 8.64 -13.25 -5.19
C ILE A 117 9.65 -13.61 -6.29
N ASP A 118 9.98 -14.85 -6.47
CA ASP A 118 11.03 -15.43 -7.34
C ASP A 118 11.40 -14.57 -8.56
N SER A 119 10.47 -14.35 -9.49
CA SER A 119 10.72 -13.65 -10.77
C SER A 119 10.03 -12.29 -10.87
N VAL A 120 9.44 -11.78 -9.76
CA VAL A 120 8.72 -10.49 -9.73
C VAL A 120 9.35 -9.51 -8.74
N ASP A 121 8.95 -8.25 -8.82
CA ASP A 121 9.49 -7.19 -7.96
C ASP A 121 8.72 -7.06 -6.62
N LEU A 122 7.46 -7.52 -6.58
CA LEU A 122 6.61 -7.43 -5.40
C LEU A 122 5.71 -8.66 -5.28
N ALA A 123 5.71 -9.27 -4.08
CA ALA A 123 4.74 -10.27 -3.67
C ALA A 123 3.87 -9.71 -2.54
N TYR A 124 2.57 -10.05 -2.53
CA TYR A 124 1.70 -9.67 -1.42
C TYR A 124 0.65 -10.76 -1.14
N CYS A 125 0.20 -10.84 0.12
CA CYS A 125 -0.76 -11.81 0.57
C CYS A 125 -2.15 -11.20 0.83
N ASP A 126 -3.13 -12.05 1.11
CA ASP A 126 -4.42 -11.64 1.65
C ASP A 126 -4.30 -11.25 3.13
N SER A 127 -5.31 -10.56 3.66
CA SER A 127 -5.40 -10.20 5.06
C SER A 127 -6.78 -10.51 5.61
N ALA A 128 -6.85 -11.23 6.73
CA ALA A 128 -8.08 -11.50 7.45
C ALA A 128 -8.39 -10.35 8.40
N TYR A 129 -9.62 -9.85 8.39
CA TYR A 129 -10.00 -8.77 9.32
C TYR A 129 -10.16 -9.28 10.74
N ILE A 130 -9.55 -8.55 11.68
CA ILE A 130 -9.81 -8.68 13.12
C ILE A 130 -10.39 -7.37 13.67
N ASP A 131 -11.16 -7.46 14.74
CA ASP A 131 -11.64 -6.28 15.46
C ASP A 131 -10.55 -5.68 16.37
N GLU A 132 -10.89 -4.61 17.07
CA GLU A 132 -9.99 -3.93 17.98
C GLU A 132 -9.44 -4.82 19.11
N SER A 133 -10.18 -5.87 19.46
CA SER A 133 -9.79 -6.85 20.49
C SER A 133 -9.01 -8.06 19.94
N GLY A 134 -8.72 -8.07 18.61
CA GLY A 134 -8.02 -9.19 17.96
C GLY A 134 -8.93 -10.35 17.55
N VAL A 135 -10.26 -10.22 17.70
CA VAL A 135 -11.20 -11.27 17.34
C VAL A 135 -11.46 -11.27 15.83
N PRO A 136 -11.34 -12.44 15.14
CA PRO A 136 -11.63 -12.54 13.71
C PRO A 136 -13.07 -12.17 13.36
N THR A 137 -13.25 -11.36 12.30
CA THR A 137 -14.58 -10.95 11.81
C THR A 137 -15.20 -11.98 10.84
N GLY A 138 -14.43 -12.97 10.42
CA GLY A 138 -14.84 -14.00 9.46
C GLY A 138 -14.78 -13.56 7.99
N THR A 139 -14.23 -12.37 7.70
CA THR A 139 -14.07 -11.83 6.35
C THR A 139 -12.60 -11.42 6.11
N LYS A 140 -12.24 -11.24 4.84
CA LYS A 140 -10.88 -10.90 4.41
C LYS A 140 -10.90 -9.83 3.31
N VAL A 141 -9.75 -9.28 3.00
CA VAL A 141 -9.63 -8.17 2.01
C VAL A 141 -10.08 -8.62 0.63
N SER A 142 -9.78 -9.84 0.20
CA SER A 142 -10.20 -10.37 -1.10
C SER A 142 -11.72 -10.57 -1.24
N ASP A 143 -12.48 -10.56 -0.15
CA ASP A 143 -13.94 -10.57 -0.21
C ASP A 143 -14.50 -9.18 -0.63
N ASP A 144 -13.75 -8.11 -0.37
CA ASP A 144 -14.15 -6.73 -0.60
C ASP A 144 -13.63 -6.15 -1.92
N ILE A 145 -12.46 -6.60 -2.40
CA ILE A 145 -11.77 -6.05 -3.58
C ILE A 145 -11.19 -7.15 -4.47
N GLU A 146 -11.09 -6.85 -5.77
CA GLU A 146 -10.39 -7.70 -6.74
C GLU A 146 -8.87 -7.65 -6.48
N MET A 147 -8.25 -8.82 -6.27
CA MET A 147 -6.80 -8.92 -6.08
C MET A 147 -6.09 -8.90 -7.43
N LEU A 148 -5.09 -8.03 -7.57
CA LEU A 148 -4.42 -7.71 -8.83
C LEU A 148 -3.02 -8.32 -8.86
N SER A 149 -2.65 -8.92 -9.99
CA SER A 149 -1.31 -9.44 -10.26
C SER A 149 -0.88 -9.13 -11.69
N GLY A 150 0.40 -9.31 -11.99
CA GLY A 150 0.96 -9.21 -13.33
C GLY A 150 1.76 -7.94 -13.57
N HIS A 151 1.90 -7.57 -14.85
CA HIS A 151 2.83 -6.56 -15.32
C HIS A 151 2.14 -5.35 -15.98
N GLU A 152 0.87 -5.05 -15.62
CA GLU A 152 0.10 -3.99 -16.29
C GLU A 152 -0.10 -2.78 -15.35
N PRO A 153 0.78 -1.76 -15.43
CA PRO A 153 0.77 -0.62 -14.51
C PRO A 153 -0.51 0.22 -14.63
N LEU A 154 -1.12 0.29 -15.82
CA LEU A 154 -2.30 1.12 -16.04
C LEU A 154 -3.52 0.63 -15.24
N THR A 155 -3.57 -0.64 -14.87
CA THR A 155 -4.60 -1.17 -13.97
C THR A 155 -4.54 -0.47 -12.60
N PHE A 156 -3.34 -0.17 -12.11
CA PHE A 156 -3.12 0.48 -10.83
C PHE A 156 -3.44 1.99 -10.81
N LEU A 157 -3.71 2.61 -11.96
CA LEU A 157 -4.29 3.97 -11.99
C LEU A 157 -5.72 3.99 -11.44
N PHE A 158 -6.44 2.88 -11.56
CA PHE A 158 -7.87 2.79 -11.24
C PHE A 158 -8.14 2.08 -9.92
N ALA A 159 -7.30 1.13 -9.53
CA ALA A 159 -7.46 0.35 -8.30
C ALA A 159 -6.10 -0.07 -7.74
N ASN A 160 -6.04 -0.23 -6.42
CA ASN A 160 -4.93 -0.87 -5.72
C ASN A 160 -5.48 -1.99 -4.83
N SER A 161 -4.86 -3.14 -4.87
CA SER A 161 -5.13 -4.27 -3.97
C SER A 161 -3.94 -4.59 -3.08
N VAL A 162 -2.78 -3.98 -3.34
CA VAL A 162 -1.58 -4.15 -2.52
C VAL A 162 -1.72 -3.27 -1.28
N SER A 163 -1.70 -3.89 -0.11
CA SER A 163 -1.56 -3.20 1.16
C SER A 163 -0.13 -3.30 1.65
N GLY A 164 0.43 -2.21 2.17
CA GLY A 164 1.82 -2.16 2.64
C GLY A 164 2.12 -3.29 3.62
N HIS A 165 1.29 -3.44 4.65
CA HIS A 165 1.46 -4.46 5.68
C HIS A 165 1.43 -5.91 5.16
N ALA A 166 0.91 -6.15 3.97
CA ALA A 166 0.80 -7.46 3.36
C ALA A 166 1.89 -7.76 2.32
N ALA A 167 2.80 -6.81 2.06
CA ALA A 167 3.74 -6.87 0.94
C ALA A 167 5.15 -7.28 1.35
N LEU A 168 5.87 -7.85 0.39
CA LEU A 168 7.32 -8.00 0.34
C LEU A 168 7.80 -7.50 -1.02
N LEU A 169 8.84 -6.68 -1.06
CA LEU A 169 9.37 -6.11 -2.30
C LEU A 169 10.89 -6.25 -2.38
N ARG A 170 11.42 -6.30 -3.60
CA ARG A 170 12.85 -6.23 -3.85
C ARG A 170 13.37 -4.84 -3.51
N ARG A 171 14.58 -4.76 -2.96
CA ARG A 171 15.23 -3.47 -2.69
C ARG A 171 15.38 -2.61 -3.94
N GLU A 172 15.69 -3.21 -5.08
CA GLU A 172 15.84 -2.53 -6.36
C GLU A 172 14.56 -1.80 -6.77
N LEU A 173 13.39 -2.38 -6.50
CA LEU A 173 12.11 -1.71 -6.71
C LEU A 173 11.98 -0.45 -5.84
N PHE A 174 12.31 -0.55 -4.55
CA PHE A 174 12.27 0.60 -3.65
C PHE A 174 13.19 1.72 -4.13
N GLU A 175 14.44 1.40 -4.50
CA GLU A 175 15.39 2.40 -4.99
C GLU A 175 14.93 3.07 -6.29
N ALA A 176 14.33 2.30 -7.21
CA ALA A 176 13.78 2.83 -8.46
C ALA A 176 12.50 3.68 -8.26
N ALA A 177 11.73 3.40 -7.21
CA ALA A 177 10.48 4.10 -6.91
C ALA A 177 10.68 5.45 -6.18
N ARG A 178 11.87 5.75 -5.71
CA ARG A 178 12.16 7.00 -4.98
C ARG A 178 12.35 8.20 -5.95
N PRO A 179 12.00 9.41 -5.48
CA PRO A 179 11.26 9.74 -4.26
C PRO A 179 9.77 9.39 -4.36
N PHE A 180 9.15 9.02 -3.24
CA PHE A 180 7.71 8.75 -3.22
C PHE A 180 6.90 10.04 -3.44
N PRO A 181 5.81 10.01 -4.23
CA PRO A 181 4.94 11.16 -4.39
C PRO A 181 4.28 11.53 -3.04
N ALA A 182 4.39 12.81 -2.64
CA ALA A 182 4.02 13.27 -1.30
C ALA A 182 2.55 13.02 -0.93
N GLU A 183 1.65 13.05 -1.92
CA GLU A 183 0.20 12.93 -1.71
C GLU A 183 -0.33 11.53 -2.04
N ALA A 184 0.55 10.59 -2.42
CA ALA A 184 0.18 9.21 -2.75
C ALA A 184 0.42 8.27 -1.57
N PHE A 185 -0.37 7.23 -1.45
CA PHE A 185 -0.04 6.12 -0.57
C PHE A 185 1.18 5.38 -1.10
N HIS A 186 2.14 5.10 -0.22
CA HIS A 186 3.39 4.42 -0.56
C HIS A 186 3.16 3.04 -1.19
N ASP A 187 2.23 2.27 -0.65
CA ASP A 187 1.87 0.94 -1.14
C ASP A 187 1.31 0.96 -2.57
N TRP A 188 0.46 1.96 -2.87
CA TRP A 188 -0.09 2.12 -4.19
C TRP A 188 0.95 2.55 -5.22
N TRP A 189 1.84 3.47 -4.83
CA TRP A 189 2.95 3.89 -5.70
C TRP A 189 3.91 2.72 -5.99
N LEU A 190 4.30 1.97 -4.96
CA LEU A 190 5.16 0.78 -5.09
C LEU A 190 4.50 -0.30 -5.98
N ALA A 191 3.19 -0.53 -5.83
CA ALA A 191 2.47 -1.47 -6.68
C ALA A 191 2.47 -1.06 -8.16
N LEU A 192 2.26 0.24 -8.45
CA LEU A 192 2.32 0.75 -9.82
C LEU A 192 3.73 0.60 -10.40
N CYS A 193 4.78 0.97 -9.64
CA CYS A 193 6.17 0.81 -10.05
C CYS A 193 6.50 -0.67 -10.32
N ALA A 194 6.13 -1.58 -9.41
CA ALA A 194 6.35 -3.01 -9.58
C ALA A 194 5.68 -3.55 -10.85
N ALA A 195 4.41 -3.19 -11.10
CA ALA A 195 3.71 -3.59 -12.30
C ALA A 195 4.35 -3.03 -13.59
N ALA A 196 5.02 -1.87 -13.50
CA ALA A 196 5.72 -1.27 -14.62
C ALA A 196 7.10 -1.88 -14.89
N THR A 197 7.71 -2.56 -13.91
CA THR A 197 9.04 -3.17 -13.97
C THR A 197 8.95 -4.71 -13.97
N GLY A 198 9.25 -5.38 -12.89
CA GLY A 198 9.30 -6.84 -12.80
C GLY A 198 7.98 -7.53 -12.48
N GLY A 199 6.92 -6.77 -12.16
CA GLY A 199 5.59 -7.33 -11.92
C GLY A 199 5.25 -7.60 -10.46
N ILE A 200 4.02 -8.09 -10.26
CA ILE A 200 3.40 -8.36 -8.97
C ILE A 200 2.80 -9.76 -8.94
N VAL A 201 2.98 -10.47 -7.83
CA VAL A 201 2.30 -11.74 -7.55
C VAL A 201 1.43 -11.63 -6.28
N TYR A 202 0.23 -12.19 -6.34
CA TYR A 202 -0.67 -12.34 -5.21
C TYR A 202 -0.63 -13.76 -4.66
N VAL A 203 -0.43 -13.90 -3.36
CA VAL A 203 -0.52 -15.14 -2.59
C VAL A 203 -1.90 -15.20 -1.95
N PRO A 204 -2.79 -16.15 -2.33
CA PRO A 204 -4.20 -16.16 -1.90
C PRO A 204 -4.39 -16.72 -0.46
N GLU A 205 -3.44 -16.47 0.42
CA GLU A 205 -3.47 -16.88 1.82
C GLU A 205 -3.56 -15.64 2.73
N PRO A 206 -4.43 -15.63 3.75
CA PRO A 206 -4.51 -14.54 4.71
C PRO A 206 -3.38 -14.64 5.75
N LEU A 207 -2.22 -14.09 5.40
CA LEU A 207 -1.00 -14.16 6.23
C LEU A 207 -0.84 -12.94 7.15
N VAL A 208 -1.82 -12.05 7.18
CA VAL A 208 -1.93 -10.93 8.11
C VAL A 208 -3.31 -10.91 8.73
N ARG A 209 -3.38 -10.74 10.04
CA ARG A 209 -4.59 -10.35 10.75
C ARG A 209 -4.65 -8.82 10.80
N PHE A 210 -5.46 -8.26 9.90
CA PHE A 210 -5.59 -6.82 9.69
C PHE A 210 -6.60 -6.23 10.66
N ARG A 211 -6.11 -5.40 11.59
CA ARG A 211 -6.94 -4.82 12.66
C ARG A 211 -7.75 -3.63 12.18
N ARG A 212 -9.02 -3.63 12.60
CA ARG A 212 -9.97 -2.55 12.31
C ARG A 212 -10.39 -1.86 13.59
N HIS A 213 -9.97 -0.62 13.75
CA HIS A 213 -10.33 0.27 14.87
C HIS A 213 -10.70 1.68 14.37
N ALA A 214 -11.13 2.56 15.28
CA ALA A 214 -11.64 3.89 14.91
C ALA A 214 -10.61 4.79 14.20
N GLU A 215 -9.34 4.59 14.49
CA GLU A 215 -8.20 5.38 13.99
C GLU A 215 -7.54 4.78 12.74
N THR A 216 -8.01 3.62 12.26
CA THR A 216 -7.46 2.99 11.06
C THR A 216 -7.54 3.93 9.86
N VAL A 217 -6.40 4.32 9.31
CA VAL A 217 -6.27 5.23 8.15
C VAL A 217 -6.79 4.58 6.88
N SER A 218 -6.67 3.26 6.77
CA SER A 218 -7.14 2.51 5.61
C SER A 218 -8.66 2.62 5.42
N THR A 219 -9.04 3.09 4.24
CA THR A 219 -10.44 3.26 3.84
C THR A 219 -11.05 2.02 3.21
N LEU A 220 -10.39 0.87 3.30
CA LEU A 220 -10.94 -0.41 2.88
C LEU A 220 -12.07 -0.79 3.85
N GLY A 221 -13.31 -0.73 3.37
CA GLY A 221 -14.52 -1.09 4.11
C GLY A 221 -15.55 0.03 4.21
N ARG A 222 -16.81 -0.40 4.35
CA ARG A 222 -17.97 0.47 4.55
C ARG A 222 -18.16 0.71 6.05
N ASP A 223 -18.71 1.88 6.43
CA ASP A 223 -19.22 2.04 7.79
C ASP A 223 -20.34 1.01 8.05
N ARG A 224 -20.67 0.76 9.35
CA ARG A 224 -21.77 -0.15 9.76
C ARG A 224 -23.13 0.15 9.07
N LYS A 225 -23.26 1.30 8.36
CA LYS A 225 -24.46 1.75 7.66
C LYS A 225 -24.31 1.77 6.14
N GLY A 226 -23.18 1.27 5.57
CA GLY A 226 -22.96 1.21 4.12
C GLY A 226 -22.78 2.56 3.43
N ARG A 227 -22.66 3.67 4.17
CA ARG A 227 -22.53 5.02 3.62
C ARG A 227 -21.07 5.48 3.68
N ARG A 228 -20.62 6.13 2.62
CA ARG A 228 -19.31 6.82 2.56
C ARG A 228 -19.54 8.32 2.79
N PRO A 229 -18.79 8.96 3.73
CA PRO A 229 -18.95 10.40 3.95
C PRO A 229 -18.60 11.23 2.70
N PRO A 230 -19.27 12.39 2.48
CA PRO A 230 -19.09 13.24 1.29
C PRO A 230 -17.66 13.73 1.06
N THR A 231 -16.94 14.07 2.12
CA THR A 231 -15.53 14.53 2.11
C THR A 231 -14.56 13.56 1.42
N ARG A 232 -14.96 12.31 1.25
CA ARG A 232 -14.20 11.26 0.57
C ARG A 232 -14.05 11.41 -0.95
N ASN A 233 -14.87 12.23 -1.61
CA ASN A 233 -14.80 12.34 -3.08
C ASN A 233 -13.59 13.13 -3.53
N ARG A 234 -13.27 14.23 -2.84
CA ARG A 234 -12.10 15.06 -3.10
C ARG A 234 -10.80 14.30 -2.78
N ALA A 235 -10.72 13.67 -1.62
CA ALA A 235 -9.59 12.83 -1.24
C ALA A 235 -9.37 11.66 -2.22
N TRP A 236 -10.45 11.01 -2.65
CA TRP A 236 -10.40 9.92 -3.63
C TRP A 236 -9.82 10.37 -4.98
N LEU A 237 -10.19 11.56 -5.46
CA LEU A 237 -9.65 12.14 -6.69
C LEU A 237 -8.21 12.60 -6.51
N ALA A 238 -7.90 13.26 -5.39
CA ALA A 238 -6.57 13.77 -5.07
C ALA A 238 -5.53 12.66 -5.06
N GLN A 239 -5.81 11.57 -4.36
CA GLN A 239 -4.91 10.41 -4.29
C GLN A 239 -4.64 9.79 -5.67
N ARG A 240 -5.70 9.57 -6.47
CA ARG A 240 -5.52 9.04 -7.83
C ARG A 240 -4.77 10.00 -8.72
N ARG A 241 -5.08 11.28 -8.61
CA ARG A 241 -4.39 12.30 -9.39
C ARG A 241 -2.92 12.39 -9.03
N ALA A 242 -2.56 12.27 -7.76
CA ALA A 242 -1.17 12.25 -7.30
C ALA A 242 -0.38 11.08 -7.94
N ILE A 243 -0.93 9.87 -7.91
CA ILE A 243 -0.35 8.70 -8.59
C ILE A 243 -0.23 8.93 -10.09
N MET A 244 -1.29 9.43 -10.74
CA MET A 244 -1.29 9.70 -12.18
C MET A 244 -0.26 10.78 -12.57
N VAL A 245 -0.12 11.85 -11.78
CA VAL A 245 0.86 12.92 -12.02
C VAL A 245 2.28 12.38 -11.92
N ALA A 246 2.56 11.60 -10.87
CA ALA A 246 3.88 11.00 -10.67
C ALA A 246 4.21 10.02 -11.82
N HIS A 247 3.28 9.16 -12.19
CA HIS A 247 3.47 8.21 -13.29
C HIS A 247 3.61 8.91 -14.65
N ALA A 248 2.79 9.91 -14.95
CA ALA A 248 2.88 10.67 -16.19
C ALA A 248 4.19 11.48 -16.34
N GLY A 249 4.82 11.86 -15.23
CA GLY A 249 6.12 12.52 -15.16
C GLY A 249 7.32 11.57 -15.14
N SER A 250 7.09 10.26 -15.05
CA SER A 250 8.14 9.24 -15.00
C SER A 250 8.51 8.72 -16.39
N THR A 251 9.48 7.80 -16.45
CA THR A 251 9.83 7.02 -17.64
C THR A 251 9.28 5.58 -17.58
N LEU A 252 8.45 5.28 -16.58
CA LEU A 252 7.86 3.96 -16.40
C LEU A 252 6.91 3.62 -17.55
N ARG A 253 6.76 2.33 -17.83
CA ARG A 253 5.84 1.84 -18.87
C ARG A 253 4.40 2.34 -18.64
N GLY A 254 3.73 2.81 -19.69
CA GLY A 254 2.37 3.34 -19.62
C GLY A 254 2.27 4.81 -19.23
N HIS A 255 3.40 5.51 -19.03
CA HIS A 255 3.39 6.94 -18.65
C HIS A 255 2.72 7.85 -19.68
N THR A 256 2.85 7.53 -20.96
CA THR A 256 2.24 8.32 -22.06
C THR A 256 0.72 8.22 -22.05
N GLU A 257 0.18 7.01 -21.88
CA GLU A 257 -1.25 6.76 -21.75
C GLU A 257 -1.81 7.42 -20.49
N THR A 258 -1.07 7.37 -19.39
CA THR A 258 -1.44 8.08 -18.16
C THR A 258 -1.48 9.59 -18.35
N LYS A 259 -0.53 10.16 -19.09
CA LYS A 259 -0.51 11.60 -19.41
C LYS A 259 -1.74 11.99 -20.23
N ALA A 260 -2.10 11.22 -21.25
CA ALA A 260 -3.30 11.45 -22.05
C ALA A 260 -4.58 11.37 -21.21
N PHE A 261 -4.67 10.34 -20.35
CA PHE A 261 -5.81 10.18 -19.43
C PHE A 261 -5.92 11.34 -18.42
N LEU A 262 -4.80 11.79 -17.84
CA LEU A 262 -4.75 12.92 -16.92
C LEU A 262 -5.21 14.22 -17.58
N GLN A 263 -4.76 14.50 -18.80
CA GLN A 263 -5.21 15.65 -19.59
C GLN A 263 -6.72 15.61 -19.85
N ALA A 264 -7.26 14.44 -20.20
CA ALA A 264 -8.70 14.28 -20.40
C ALA A 264 -9.50 14.43 -19.09
N LEU A 265 -8.96 14.00 -17.97
CA LEU A 265 -9.56 14.17 -16.64
C LEU A 265 -9.60 15.64 -16.22
N ASP A 266 -8.51 16.39 -16.44
CA ASP A 266 -8.42 17.82 -16.14
C ASP A 266 -9.34 18.62 -17.09
N ALA A 267 -9.41 18.31 -18.37
CA ALA A 267 -10.34 18.92 -19.30
C ALA A 267 -11.81 18.68 -18.91
N ALA A 268 -12.16 17.48 -18.44
CA ALA A 268 -13.50 17.19 -17.96
C ALA A 268 -13.86 17.95 -16.67
N ARG A 269 -12.88 18.26 -15.82
CA ARG A 269 -13.06 19.06 -14.62
C ARG A 269 -13.27 20.55 -14.95
N ASP A 270 -12.45 21.10 -15.84
CA ASP A 270 -12.33 22.53 -16.04
C ASP A 270 -13.31 23.08 -17.10
N THR A 271 -13.73 22.25 -18.07
CA THR A 271 -14.51 22.71 -19.25
C THR A 271 -15.75 21.86 -19.55
N ASP A 272 -16.13 20.93 -18.67
CA ASP A 272 -17.21 19.93 -18.87
C ASP A 272 -17.06 19.08 -20.16
N ARG A 273 -15.86 18.98 -20.72
CA ARG A 273 -15.55 18.16 -21.90
C ARG A 273 -15.41 16.68 -21.54
N SER A 274 -16.46 16.11 -20.97
CA SER A 274 -16.50 14.72 -20.52
C SER A 274 -16.36 13.67 -21.64
N GLY A 275 -16.55 14.07 -22.90
CA GLY A 275 -16.33 13.20 -24.07
C GLY A 275 -14.89 12.76 -24.26
N LEU A 276 -13.90 13.61 -23.96
CA LEU A 276 -12.48 13.23 -24.00
C LEU A 276 -12.19 12.15 -22.96
N LEU A 277 -12.69 12.30 -21.75
CA LEU A 277 -12.55 11.31 -20.69
C LEU A 277 -13.16 9.96 -21.07
N LEU A 278 -14.32 9.96 -21.75
CA LEU A 278 -14.94 8.74 -22.23
C LEU A 278 -14.08 8.05 -23.29
N ARG A 279 -13.49 8.82 -24.21
CA ARG A 279 -12.56 8.29 -25.22
C ARG A 279 -11.35 7.62 -24.59
N GLU A 280 -10.70 8.27 -23.63
CA GLU A 280 -9.51 7.68 -22.95
C GLU A 280 -9.88 6.44 -22.12
N LEU A 281 -11.03 6.46 -21.43
CA LEU A 281 -11.53 5.25 -20.75
C LEU A 281 -11.84 4.12 -21.73
N TRP A 282 -12.26 4.43 -22.95
CA TRP A 282 -12.44 3.41 -23.99
C TRP A 282 -11.12 2.82 -24.47
N HIS A 283 -10.08 3.64 -24.63
CA HIS A 283 -8.73 3.16 -24.96
C HIS A 283 -8.19 2.27 -23.84
N LEU A 284 -8.39 2.63 -22.57
CA LEU A 284 -7.94 1.90 -21.40
C LEU A 284 -8.91 0.79 -20.93
N ARG A 285 -9.92 0.42 -21.74
CA ARG A 285 -10.97 -0.54 -21.32
C ARG A 285 -10.44 -1.92 -20.90
N HIS A 286 -9.28 -2.32 -21.41
CA HIS A 286 -8.64 -3.60 -21.13
C HIS A 286 -8.01 -3.65 -19.73
N VAL A 287 -7.72 -2.51 -19.12
CA VAL A 287 -7.11 -2.38 -17.80
C VAL A 287 -8.09 -1.90 -16.73
N LEU A 288 -9.31 -1.52 -17.10
CA LEU A 288 -10.31 -1.08 -16.12
C LEU A 288 -10.73 -2.25 -15.22
N PRO A 289 -10.64 -2.10 -13.88
CA PRO A 289 -11.09 -3.12 -12.95
C PRO A 289 -12.56 -3.51 -13.13
N GLY A 290 -12.87 -4.78 -12.88
CA GLY A 290 -14.18 -5.38 -13.12
C GLY A 290 -14.24 -6.10 -14.47
N ARG A 291 -15.39 -6.05 -15.17
CA ARG A 291 -15.54 -6.73 -16.48
C ARG A 291 -14.74 -6.03 -17.56
N ARG A 292 -13.48 -6.42 -17.73
CA ARG A 292 -12.56 -5.87 -18.73
C ARG A 292 -13.15 -5.93 -20.14
N ASN A 293 -12.79 -4.98 -21.00
CA ASN A 293 -13.28 -4.86 -22.39
C ASN A 293 -14.80 -4.71 -22.57
N SER A 294 -15.57 -4.51 -21.49
CA SER A 294 -17.03 -4.33 -21.57
C SER A 294 -17.39 -2.84 -21.74
N PRO A 295 -18.21 -2.47 -22.75
CA PRO A 295 -18.73 -1.09 -22.89
C PRO A 295 -19.47 -0.60 -21.67
N ARG A 296 -20.21 -1.49 -20.98
CA ARG A 296 -20.92 -1.18 -19.74
C ARG A 296 -19.95 -0.82 -18.61
N ASN A 297 -18.78 -1.47 -18.55
CA ASN A 297 -17.75 -1.15 -17.56
C ASN A 297 -17.13 0.22 -17.85
N VAL A 298 -16.83 0.55 -19.11
CA VAL A 298 -16.35 1.88 -19.51
C VAL A 298 -17.35 2.96 -19.11
N LEU A 299 -18.64 2.77 -19.40
CA LEU A 299 -19.69 3.71 -19.01
C LEU A 299 -19.81 3.86 -17.49
N ARG A 300 -19.67 2.75 -16.73
CA ARG A 300 -19.67 2.77 -15.27
C ARG A 300 -18.51 3.61 -14.72
N TRP A 301 -17.29 3.48 -15.27
CA TRP A 301 -16.14 4.25 -14.87
C TRP A 301 -16.28 5.72 -15.25
N TRP A 302 -16.78 6.02 -16.43
CA TRP A 302 -17.07 7.39 -16.87
C TRP A 302 -18.07 8.08 -15.94
N LEU A 303 -19.19 7.44 -15.62
CA LEU A 303 -20.17 7.95 -14.67
C LEU A 303 -19.58 8.12 -13.26
N ARG A 304 -18.69 7.21 -12.84
CA ARG A 304 -18.00 7.29 -11.56
C ARG A 304 -17.12 8.51 -11.48
N PHE A 305 -16.26 8.76 -12.46
CA PHE A 305 -15.41 9.95 -12.52
C PHE A 305 -16.27 11.22 -12.61
N GLY A 306 -17.23 11.31 -13.52
CA GLY A 306 -18.10 12.47 -13.64
C GLY A 306 -18.86 12.82 -12.36
N ARG A 307 -19.37 11.82 -11.63
CA ARG A 307 -19.97 12.04 -10.30
C ARG A 307 -18.95 12.56 -9.29
N LYS A 308 -17.73 12.00 -9.25
CA LYS A 308 -16.70 12.40 -8.31
C LYS A 308 -16.20 13.82 -8.58
N LEU A 309 -16.02 14.19 -9.85
CA LEU A 309 -15.66 15.55 -10.25
C LEU A 309 -16.70 16.57 -9.81
N ARG A 310 -18.00 16.31 -10.06
CA ARG A 310 -19.10 17.20 -9.64
C ARG A 310 -19.22 17.33 -8.12
N CYS A 311 -18.99 16.24 -7.37
CA CYS A 311 -19.05 16.28 -5.92
C CYS A 311 -17.84 17.03 -5.33
N ALA A 312 -16.63 16.83 -5.87
CA ALA A 312 -15.43 17.50 -5.40
C ALA A 312 -15.48 19.04 -5.59
N GLY A 313 -16.15 19.51 -6.67
CA GLY A 313 -16.37 20.95 -6.90
C GLY A 313 -17.35 21.62 -5.93
N LYS A 314 -18.14 20.86 -5.16
CA LYS A 314 -19.12 21.35 -4.17
C LYS A 314 -18.59 21.27 -2.73
N GLU A 315 -17.48 20.62 -2.49
CA GLU A 315 -16.86 20.50 -1.17
C GLU A 315 -16.11 21.82 -0.82
N PRO A 316 -16.24 22.34 0.42
CA PRO A 316 -15.51 23.54 0.82
C PRO A 316 -13.99 23.34 0.67
N ASN A 317 -13.27 24.46 0.43
CA ASN A 317 -11.81 24.49 0.21
C ASN A 317 -11.02 24.19 1.50
N GLU A 318 -11.31 23.15 2.21
CA GLU A 318 -10.38 22.63 3.21
C GLU A 318 -9.20 21.97 2.52
N PRO A 319 -7.94 22.16 3.00
CA PRO A 319 -6.79 21.49 2.44
C PRO A 319 -7.06 19.98 2.49
N ALA A 320 -6.95 19.33 1.35
CA ALA A 320 -7.07 17.89 1.23
C ALA A 320 -5.78 17.24 1.77
N SER A 321 -5.56 17.34 3.09
CA SER A 321 -4.64 16.41 3.73
C SER A 321 -5.38 15.08 3.85
N PRO A 322 -4.93 14.01 3.21
CA PRO A 322 -5.42 12.66 3.50
C PRO A 322 -5.03 12.23 4.91
N PHE A 323 -4.17 12.99 5.56
CA PHE A 323 -3.61 12.79 6.88
C PHE A 323 -3.99 14.00 7.74
N ARG A 324 -5.04 13.88 8.55
CA ARG A 324 -5.19 14.76 9.71
C ARG A 324 -4.25 14.25 10.79
N PRO A 325 -3.57 15.20 11.52
CA PRO A 325 -2.77 14.85 12.69
C PRO A 325 -3.60 14.18 13.77
#